data_c31a436a523fea0e9b690601483eef92
#
_entry.id   c31a436a523fea0e9b690601483eef92
#
_cell.length_a   1.000
_cell.length_b   1.000
_cell.length_c   1.000
_cell.angle_alpha   90.00
_cell.angle_beta   90.00
_cell.angle_gamma   90.00
#
_symmetry.space_group_name_H-M   'P 1'
#
loop_
_entity.id
_entity.type
_entity.pdbx_description
1 polymer ?
#
loop_
_entity_poly.entity_id
_entity_poly.type
_entity_poly.pdbx_seq_one_letter_code
_entity_poly.pdbx_strand_id
1 'polypeptide(L)'
;MHRKQFLRHSGLTLAGLMLLNKSNLAAFLSGREYNIRMLSDNAGIFTEKGGTILFTLTGSGVVVVDSQFPDTAPHLIDELSKKTTAGFNMLINTHHHGDHTSGNIAFKDIVAKVLAHENSKINQQNAAVQNKSEDKQLYPTDIYKDTWSANIDKEKISLHYFGAGHTNGDSIVHFENANIIHMGDLVFNRRHPYVDRKAGAHVKSWISVLNRTVETFSDKTQFVCGHAAAGYDVVIKKEDIRAFAKYLSDMYNYVEGAVKAGKTKEEILKTTEIPGSPEWKGDGIERPLNAAYAEITEK
;
A
#
# COMPACT_ATOMS: atom_id res chain seq x y z
N MET A 1 -37.75 26.75 5.15
CA MET A 1 -36.96 25.75 5.94
C MET A 1 -37.27 25.96 7.41
N HIS A 2 -37.81 24.99 8.13
CA HIS A 2 -38.21 25.16 9.54
C HIS A 2 -36.95 25.17 10.43
N ARG A 3 -36.92 26.11 11.41
CA ARG A 3 -35.81 26.28 12.37
C ARG A 3 -35.30 24.97 13.01
N LYS A 4 -36.19 24.00 13.24
CA LYS A 4 -35.83 22.64 13.74
C LYS A 4 -35.06 21.80 12.73
N GLN A 5 -35.26 21.96 11.41
CA GLN A 5 -34.51 21.25 10.37
C GLN A 5 -33.12 21.84 10.22
N PHE A 6 -32.98 23.18 10.29
CA PHE A 6 -31.70 23.86 10.27
C PHE A 6 -30.80 23.42 11.44
N LEU A 7 -31.32 23.35 12.67
CA LEU A 7 -30.57 22.92 13.85
C LEU A 7 -30.18 21.42 13.80
N ARG A 8 -31.01 20.55 13.20
CA ARG A 8 -30.64 19.14 13.00
C ARG A 8 -29.53 18.96 11.98
N HIS A 9 -29.56 19.69 10.87
CA HIS A 9 -28.50 19.60 9.84
C HIS A 9 -27.18 20.26 10.35
N SER A 10 -27.26 21.35 11.08
CA SER A 10 -26.09 21.98 11.70
C SER A 10 -25.46 21.13 12.81
N GLY A 11 -26.27 20.39 13.58
CA GLY A 11 -25.78 19.47 14.61
C GLY A 11 -25.08 18.22 14.03
N LEU A 12 -25.59 17.68 12.92
CA LEU A 12 -25.01 16.53 12.24
C LEU A 12 -23.66 16.90 11.55
N THR A 13 -23.56 18.11 10.99
CA THR A 13 -22.28 18.59 10.40
C THR A 13 -21.22 18.86 11.48
N LEU A 14 -21.59 19.40 12.65
CA LEU A 14 -20.67 19.63 13.75
C LEU A 14 -20.19 18.32 14.38
N ALA A 15 -21.06 17.32 14.54
CA ALA A 15 -20.71 16.01 15.07
C ALA A 15 -19.80 15.24 14.10
N GLY A 16 -20.01 15.35 12.78
CA GLY A 16 -19.12 14.79 11.77
C GLY A 16 -17.72 15.41 11.79
N LEU A 17 -17.63 16.72 11.99
CA LEU A 17 -16.36 17.45 12.09
C LEU A 17 -15.54 17.09 13.35
N MET A 18 -16.19 16.75 14.47
CA MET A 18 -15.51 16.34 15.71
C MET A 18 -14.90 14.94 15.65
N LEU A 19 -15.29 14.11 14.66
CA LEU A 19 -14.73 12.77 14.45
C LEU A 19 -13.52 12.76 13.49
N LEU A 20 -13.23 13.90 12.83
CA LEU A 20 -12.07 14.04 11.97
C LEU A 20 -10.82 14.32 12.82
N ASN A 21 -9.71 13.62 12.53
CA ASN A 21 -8.42 14.03 13.07
C ASN A 21 -8.02 15.40 12.49
N LYS A 22 -7.06 16.11 13.12
CA LYS A 22 -6.69 17.49 12.73
C LYS A 22 -6.30 17.62 11.25
N SER A 23 -5.66 16.61 10.66
CA SER A 23 -5.27 16.62 9.22
C SER A 23 -6.48 16.44 8.30
N ASN A 24 -7.40 15.54 8.63
CA ASN A 24 -8.63 15.35 7.86
C ASN A 24 -9.57 16.57 7.96
N LEU A 25 -9.61 17.24 9.11
CA LEU A 25 -10.36 18.47 9.26
C LEU A 25 -9.77 19.61 8.42
N ALA A 26 -8.43 19.73 8.39
CA ALA A 26 -7.76 20.73 7.56
C ALA A 26 -7.98 20.49 6.07
N ALA A 27 -7.90 19.24 5.60
CA ALA A 27 -8.21 18.86 4.22
C ALA A 27 -9.67 19.17 3.84
N PHE A 28 -10.62 18.80 4.70
CA PHE A 28 -12.04 19.11 4.51
C PHE A 28 -12.32 20.63 4.42
N LEU A 29 -11.70 21.42 5.29
CA LEU A 29 -11.86 22.89 5.29
C LEU A 29 -11.18 23.58 4.09
N SER A 30 -10.13 22.96 3.53
CA SER A 30 -9.42 23.48 2.35
C SER A 30 -10.09 23.12 1.02
N GLY A 31 -11.11 22.23 1.03
CA GLY A 31 -11.73 21.69 -0.19
C GLY A 31 -10.83 20.80 -1.02
N ARG A 32 -9.71 20.30 -0.44
CA ARG A 32 -8.78 19.40 -1.11
C ARG A 32 -9.29 17.97 -1.07
N GLU A 33 -9.17 17.27 -2.17
CA GLU A 33 -9.52 15.84 -2.27
C GLU A 33 -8.43 14.92 -1.71
N TYR A 34 -7.24 15.46 -1.39
CA TYR A 34 -6.09 14.71 -0.87
C TYR A 34 -5.66 15.15 0.53
N ASN A 35 -4.91 14.30 1.19
CA ASN A 35 -4.36 14.55 2.52
C ASN A 35 -2.84 14.30 2.56
N ILE A 36 -2.10 15.23 3.19
CA ILE A 36 -0.68 15.08 3.52
C ILE A 36 -0.54 15.04 5.04
N ARG A 37 0.10 14.00 5.55
CA ARG A 37 0.39 13.84 6.98
C ARG A 37 1.87 13.60 7.19
N MET A 38 2.54 14.53 7.91
CA MET A 38 3.92 14.32 8.32
C MET A 38 3.99 13.27 9.43
N LEU A 39 4.95 12.36 9.31
CA LEU A 39 5.26 11.29 10.27
C LEU A 39 6.52 11.61 11.07
N SER A 40 7.40 12.45 10.52
CA SER A 40 8.58 13.04 11.16
C SER A 40 8.78 14.46 10.62
N ASP A 41 9.87 15.12 10.99
CA ASP A 41 10.19 16.47 10.51
C ASP A 41 10.31 16.56 8.98
N ASN A 42 10.77 15.49 8.34
CA ASN A 42 11.07 15.48 6.90
C ASN A 42 10.39 14.35 6.12
N ALA A 43 9.77 13.38 6.78
CA ALA A 43 9.05 12.29 6.10
C ALA A 43 7.54 12.35 6.37
N GLY A 44 6.75 12.00 5.37
CA GLY A 44 5.30 12.02 5.46
C GLY A 44 4.62 11.11 4.45
N ILE A 45 3.31 11.01 4.56
CA ILE A 45 2.47 10.26 3.63
C ILE A 45 1.52 11.19 2.88
N PHE A 46 1.17 10.76 1.68
CA PHE A 46 0.13 11.36 0.85
C PHE A 46 -0.93 10.30 0.54
N THR A 47 -2.19 10.67 0.70
CA THR A 47 -3.34 9.81 0.39
C THR A 47 -4.38 10.60 -0.39
N GLU A 48 -4.85 10.03 -1.51
CA GLU A 48 -5.93 10.54 -2.34
C GLU A 48 -6.72 9.38 -2.92
N LYS A 49 -6.31 8.85 -4.06
CA LYS A 49 -6.85 7.64 -4.71
C LYS A 49 -5.76 6.58 -4.75
N GLY A 50 -6.15 5.30 -4.71
CA GLY A 50 -5.20 4.19 -4.81
C GLY A 50 -4.37 3.96 -3.56
N GLY A 51 -3.14 3.51 -3.74
CA GLY A 51 -2.22 3.18 -2.65
C GLY A 51 -1.66 4.40 -1.92
N THR A 52 -1.27 4.21 -0.69
CA THR A 52 -0.59 5.26 0.11
C THR A 52 0.79 5.56 -0.49
N ILE A 53 1.15 6.83 -0.59
CA ILE A 53 2.49 7.27 -0.95
C ILE A 53 3.25 7.65 0.32
N LEU A 54 4.51 7.21 0.46
CA LEU A 54 5.45 7.69 1.48
C LEU A 54 6.48 8.60 0.79
N PHE A 55 6.90 9.68 1.43
CA PHE A 55 7.95 10.53 0.91
C PHE A 55 8.89 11.01 2.02
N THR A 56 10.13 11.39 1.65
CA THR A 56 11.05 12.12 2.53
C THR A 56 11.72 13.26 1.78
N LEU A 57 11.85 14.40 2.47
CA LEU A 57 12.58 15.58 2.02
C LEU A 57 14.02 15.49 2.49
N THR A 58 14.97 15.55 1.57
CA THR A 58 16.40 15.56 1.88
C THR A 58 17.08 16.78 1.26
N GLY A 59 18.29 17.11 1.69
CA GLY A 59 19.07 18.17 1.07
C GLY A 59 19.46 17.88 -0.39
N SER A 60 19.47 16.60 -0.79
CA SER A 60 19.79 16.14 -2.14
C SER A 60 18.57 15.86 -3.01
N GLY A 61 17.38 16.25 -2.57
CA GLY A 61 16.11 16.04 -3.30
C GLY A 61 15.11 15.18 -2.54
N VAL A 62 13.93 15.08 -3.12
CA VAL A 62 12.82 14.29 -2.57
C VAL A 62 12.96 12.83 -2.99
N VAL A 63 12.71 11.92 -2.05
CA VAL A 63 12.48 10.51 -2.36
C VAL A 63 11.01 10.21 -2.14
N VAL A 64 10.40 9.55 -3.13
CA VAL A 64 8.96 9.20 -3.14
C VAL A 64 8.84 7.68 -3.28
N VAL A 65 7.93 7.07 -2.54
CA VAL A 65 7.59 5.64 -2.64
C VAL A 65 6.16 5.53 -3.12
N ASP A 66 5.99 4.96 -4.31
CA ASP A 66 4.77 4.87 -5.12
C ASP A 66 4.28 6.22 -5.66
N SER A 67 3.30 6.21 -6.55
CA SER A 67 2.91 7.40 -7.31
C SER A 67 1.40 7.50 -7.57
N GLN A 68 0.62 6.52 -7.15
CA GLN A 68 -0.82 6.43 -7.42
C GLN A 68 -1.14 6.52 -8.93
N PHE A 69 -1.93 7.50 -9.34
CA PHE A 69 -2.43 7.67 -10.70
C PHE A 69 -1.90 8.95 -11.36
N PRO A 70 -1.99 9.06 -12.71
CA PRO A 70 -1.54 10.25 -13.44
C PRO A 70 -2.28 11.55 -13.07
N ASP A 71 -3.49 11.45 -12.55
CA ASP A 71 -4.31 12.59 -12.12
C ASP A 71 -4.04 13.01 -10.66
N THR A 72 -3.50 12.14 -9.83
CA THR A 72 -3.21 12.42 -8.41
C THR A 72 -1.74 12.74 -8.15
N ALA A 73 -0.80 12.11 -8.86
CA ALA A 73 0.63 12.36 -8.68
C ALA A 73 1.03 13.85 -8.82
N PRO A 74 0.46 14.64 -9.76
CA PRO A 74 0.73 16.07 -9.83
C PRO A 74 0.40 16.86 -8.56
N HIS A 75 -0.63 16.48 -7.82
CA HIS A 75 -0.97 17.14 -6.56
C HIS A 75 0.14 16.96 -5.50
N LEU A 76 0.71 15.75 -5.41
CA LEU A 76 1.87 15.51 -4.54
C LEU A 76 3.09 16.30 -5.01
N ILE A 77 3.41 16.25 -6.31
CA ILE A 77 4.55 16.96 -6.91
C ILE A 77 4.46 18.45 -6.59
N ASP A 78 3.31 19.07 -6.79
CA ASP A 78 3.08 20.49 -6.51
C ASP A 78 3.26 20.82 -5.02
N GLU A 79 2.77 19.98 -4.12
CA GLU A 79 2.89 20.21 -2.67
C GLU A 79 4.34 20.04 -2.19
N LEU A 80 5.09 19.07 -2.73
CA LEU A 80 6.48 18.84 -2.36
C LEU A 80 7.41 19.89 -2.97
N SER A 81 7.14 20.36 -4.19
CA SER A 81 7.89 21.44 -4.85
C SER A 81 7.79 22.78 -4.11
N LYS A 82 6.73 23.01 -3.35
CA LYS A 82 6.60 24.19 -2.45
C LYS A 82 7.51 24.09 -1.21
N LYS A 83 7.94 22.88 -0.85
CA LYS A 83 8.72 22.60 0.37
C LYS A 83 10.22 22.57 0.13
N THR A 84 10.66 22.30 -1.08
CA THR A 84 12.08 22.23 -1.46
C THR A 84 12.28 22.56 -2.92
N THR A 85 13.45 23.16 -3.23
CA THR A 85 13.93 23.40 -4.59
C THR A 85 14.92 22.34 -5.08
N ALA A 86 15.20 21.33 -4.28
CA ALA A 86 16.22 20.31 -4.59
C ALA A 86 15.75 19.26 -5.62
N GLY A 87 14.51 19.36 -6.12
CA GLY A 87 13.94 18.43 -7.11
C GLY A 87 13.65 17.04 -6.56
N PHE A 88 13.43 16.07 -7.47
CA PHE A 88 13.10 14.69 -7.11
C PHE A 88 14.31 13.78 -7.38
N ASN A 89 14.87 13.21 -6.33
CA ASN A 89 16.06 12.35 -6.41
C ASN A 89 15.69 10.94 -6.87
N MET A 90 14.63 10.35 -6.27
CA MET A 90 14.26 8.97 -6.53
C MET A 90 12.76 8.76 -6.38
N LEU A 91 12.20 7.97 -7.30
CA LEU A 91 10.89 7.34 -7.18
C LEU A 91 11.11 5.83 -6.99
N ILE A 92 10.49 5.24 -5.96
CA ILE A 92 10.59 3.82 -5.65
C ILE A 92 9.21 3.21 -5.82
N ASN A 93 9.09 2.10 -6.53
CA ASN A 93 7.82 1.36 -6.59
C ASN A 93 7.86 0.15 -5.66
N THR A 94 6.86 0.03 -4.79
CA THR A 94 6.71 -1.13 -3.89
C THR A 94 6.39 -2.39 -4.69
N HIS A 95 5.52 -2.30 -5.68
CA HIS A 95 5.13 -3.39 -6.58
C HIS A 95 4.56 -2.80 -7.88
N HIS A 96 3.96 -3.61 -8.75
CA HIS A 96 3.63 -3.22 -10.13
C HIS A 96 2.19 -2.71 -10.34
N HIS A 97 1.30 -2.76 -9.37
CA HIS A 97 -0.11 -2.42 -9.60
C HIS A 97 -0.31 -0.95 -9.96
N GLY A 98 -1.34 -0.71 -10.78
CA GLY A 98 -1.55 0.61 -11.38
C GLY A 98 -1.86 1.71 -10.38
N ASP A 99 -2.51 1.39 -9.27
CA ASP A 99 -2.77 2.34 -8.18
C ASP A 99 -1.54 2.67 -7.31
N HIS A 100 -0.38 2.11 -7.66
CA HIS A 100 0.94 2.41 -7.09
C HIS A 100 1.91 2.98 -8.13
N THR A 101 1.75 2.66 -9.42
CA THR A 101 2.76 2.95 -10.44
C THR A 101 2.27 3.75 -11.64
N SER A 102 0.95 3.84 -11.88
CA SER A 102 0.44 4.57 -13.05
C SER A 102 0.80 6.05 -13.03
N GLY A 103 0.97 6.65 -11.85
CA GLY A 103 1.41 8.02 -11.67
C GLY A 103 2.90 8.25 -11.92
N ASN A 104 3.72 7.19 -12.13
CA ASN A 104 5.14 7.33 -12.44
C ASN A 104 5.36 8.29 -13.62
N ILE A 105 4.47 8.27 -14.61
CA ILE A 105 4.58 9.13 -15.81
C ILE A 105 4.60 10.62 -15.47
N ALA A 106 3.97 11.05 -14.38
CA ALA A 106 4.00 12.45 -13.94
C ALA A 106 5.39 12.89 -13.44
N PHE A 107 6.26 11.94 -13.08
CA PHE A 107 7.64 12.19 -12.67
C PHE A 107 8.64 12.18 -13.84
N LYS A 108 8.18 11.92 -15.06
CA LYS A 108 9.04 11.97 -16.24
C LYS A 108 9.73 13.32 -16.34
N ASP A 109 11.02 13.29 -16.63
CA ASP A 109 11.89 14.45 -16.79
C ASP A 109 12.15 15.28 -15.51
N ILE A 110 11.55 14.91 -14.37
CA ILE A 110 11.78 15.60 -13.08
C ILE A 110 12.43 14.72 -12.03
N VAL A 111 12.32 13.39 -12.13
CA VAL A 111 12.98 12.44 -11.22
C VAL A 111 14.29 11.92 -11.81
N ALA A 112 15.35 11.83 -10.98
CA ALA A 112 16.64 11.36 -11.46
C ALA A 112 16.63 9.86 -11.81
N LYS A 113 15.88 9.02 -11.06
CA LYS A 113 15.76 7.58 -11.32
C LYS A 113 14.49 7.00 -10.70
N VAL A 114 14.04 5.89 -11.29
CA VAL A 114 12.94 5.07 -10.78
C VAL A 114 13.51 3.71 -10.41
N LEU A 115 13.29 3.26 -9.16
CA LEU A 115 13.83 2.02 -8.60
C LEU A 115 12.70 1.05 -8.25
N ALA A 116 12.84 -0.22 -8.59
CA ALA A 116 11.93 -1.28 -8.19
C ALA A 116 12.62 -2.65 -8.12
N HIS A 117 11.95 -3.63 -7.52
CA HIS A 117 12.34 -5.03 -7.67
C HIS A 117 12.28 -5.47 -9.14
N GLU A 118 13.19 -6.36 -9.57
CA GLU A 118 13.25 -6.82 -10.97
C GLU A 118 11.91 -7.38 -11.47
N ASN A 119 11.24 -8.19 -10.67
CA ASN A 119 9.92 -8.74 -11.02
C ASN A 119 8.83 -7.67 -11.09
N SER A 120 8.90 -6.63 -10.24
CA SER A 120 7.96 -5.51 -10.33
C SER A 120 8.06 -4.81 -11.70
N LYS A 121 9.29 -4.56 -12.19
CA LYS A 121 9.50 -4.00 -13.53
C LYS A 121 8.92 -4.91 -14.63
N ILE A 122 9.20 -6.22 -14.59
CA ILE A 122 8.67 -7.19 -15.55
C ILE A 122 7.14 -7.18 -15.54
N ASN A 123 6.54 -7.19 -14.35
CA ASN A 123 5.08 -7.18 -14.21
C ASN A 123 4.45 -5.86 -14.68
N GLN A 124 5.09 -4.70 -14.46
CA GLN A 124 4.66 -3.43 -15.04
C GLN A 124 4.63 -3.50 -16.58
N GLN A 125 5.69 -4.03 -17.20
CA GLN A 125 5.77 -4.19 -18.66
C GLN A 125 4.68 -5.13 -19.18
N ASN A 126 4.49 -6.29 -18.53
CA ASN A 126 3.48 -7.26 -18.92
C ASN A 126 2.06 -6.67 -18.81
N ALA A 127 1.76 -5.96 -17.72
CA ALA A 127 0.47 -5.29 -17.53
C ALA A 127 0.25 -4.20 -18.59
N ALA A 128 1.27 -3.41 -18.93
CA ALA A 128 1.17 -2.38 -19.95
C ALA A 128 0.88 -2.95 -21.34
N VAL A 129 1.56 -4.04 -21.73
CA VAL A 129 1.29 -4.76 -22.99
C VAL A 129 -0.14 -5.28 -23.03
N GLN A 130 -0.62 -5.93 -21.94
CA GLN A 130 -1.98 -6.45 -21.86
C GLN A 130 -3.04 -5.34 -21.99
N ASN A 131 -2.76 -4.17 -21.40
CA ASN A 131 -3.65 -3.01 -21.40
C ASN A 131 -3.43 -2.05 -22.59
N LYS A 132 -2.47 -2.33 -23.48
CA LYS A 132 -2.07 -1.47 -24.61
C LYS A 132 -1.79 -0.03 -24.15
N SER A 133 -0.95 0.10 -23.14
CA SER A 133 -0.67 1.36 -22.45
C SER A 133 0.83 1.61 -22.24
N GLU A 134 1.69 1.00 -23.07
CA GLU A 134 3.15 1.09 -22.96
C GLU A 134 3.65 2.53 -23.08
N ASP A 135 3.00 3.33 -23.91
CA ASP A 135 3.29 4.75 -24.16
C ASP A 135 2.95 5.66 -22.97
N LYS A 136 2.16 5.15 -22.01
CA LYS A 136 1.72 5.88 -20.81
C LYS A 136 2.54 5.53 -19.57
N GLN A 137 3.63 4.78 -19.73
CA GLN A 137 4.42 4.30 -18.59
C GLN A 137 5.74 5.06 -18.45
N LEU A 138 6.19 5.19 -17.20
CA LEU A 138 7.58 5.46 -16.85
C LEU A 138 8.08 4.27 -16.04
N TYR A 139 8.80 3.37 -16.70
CA TYR A 139 9.31 2.16 -16.08
C TYR A 139 10.51 2.40 -15.18
N PRO A 140 10.78 1.52 -14.19
CA PRO A 140 12.00 1.55 -13.40
C PRO A 140 13.25 1.55 -14.29
N THR A 141 14.15 2.52 -14.05
CA THR A 141 15.47 2.60 -14.67
C THR A 141 16.47 1.70 -13.95
N ASP A 142 16.33 1.63 -12.63
CA ASP A 142 17.17 0.85 -11.73
C ASP A 142 16.36 -0.32 -11.15
N ILE A 143 17.02 -1.47 -11.00
CA ILE A 143 16.38 -2.67 -10.44
C ILE A 143 17.26 -3.29 -9.36
N TYR A 144 16.64 -4.00 -8.44
CA TYR A 144 17.34 -4.84 -7.47
C TYR A 144 16.64 -6.21 -7.35
N LYS A 145 17.31 -7.18 -6.72
CA LYS A 145 16.82 -8.54 -6.58
C LYS A 145 16.48 -8.90 -5.12
N ASP A 146 17.47 -8.87 -4.24
CA ASP A 146 17.30 -9.31 -2.85
C ASP A 146 17.24 -8.13 -1.89
N THR A 147 18.23 -7.25 -1.98
CA THR A 147 18.35 -6.03 -1.17
C THR A 147 19.01 -4.91 -1.96
N TRP A 148 18.70 -3.68 -1.59
CA TRP A 148 19.35 -2.49 -2.10
C TRP A 148 19.44 -1.46 -0.98
N SER A 149 20.50 -0.64 -0.96
CA SER A 149 20.56 0.50 -0.06
C SER A 149 21.42 1.64 -0.61
N ALA A 150 21.07 2.86 -0.22
CA ALA A 150 21.89 4.05 -0.46
C ALA A 150 21.66 5.10 0.63
N ASN A 151 22.69 5.95 0.82
CA ASN A 151 22.53 7.17 1.59
C ASN A 151 22.13 8.30 0.64
N ILE A 152 21.04 8.97 0.95
CA ILE A 152 20.55 10.15 0.25
C ILE A 152 20.59 11.29 1.27
N ASP A 153 21.66 12.08 1.22
CA ASP A 153 22.01 13.05 2.26
C ASP A 153 22.10 12.37 3.64
N LYS A 154 21.27 12.77 4.59
CA LYS A 154 21.25 12.20 5.95
C LYS A 154 20.33 11.00 6.11
N GLU A 155 19.55 10.64 5.08
CA GLU A 155 18.65 9.50 5.15
C GLU A 155 19.28 8.28 4.47
N LYS A 156 19.36 7.17 5.20
CA LYS A 156 19.69 5.88 4.61
C LYS A 156 18.42 5.16 4.24
N ILE A 157 18.29 4.83 2.96
CA ILE A 157 17.14 4.09 2.41
C ILE A 157 17.60 2.69 2.08
N SER A 158 16.87 1.69 2.57
CA SER A 158 17.08 0.29 2.21
C SER A 158 15.79 -0.36 1.74
N LEU A 159 15.92 -1.23 0.76
CA LEU A 159 14.86 -2.03 0.19
C LEU A 159 15.14 -3.51 0.45
N HIS A 160 14.11 -4.24 0.83
CA HIS A 160 14.19 -5.67 1.10
C HIS A 160 13.13 -6.42 0.32
N TYR A 161 13.52 -7.53 -0.29
CA TYR A 161 12.64 -8.55 -0.84
C TYR A 161 12.71 -9.79 0.05
N PHE A 162 11.62 -10.14 0.72
CA PHE A 162 11.59 -11.30 1.62
C PHE A 162 10.91 -12.52 1.00
N GLY A 163 10.46 -12.41 -0.23
CA GLY A 163 9.77 -13.46 -0.97
C GLY A 163 8.47 -12.96 -1.60
N ALA A 164 7.83 -13.81 -2.38
CA ALA A 164 6.55 -13.52 -2.99
C ALA A 164 5.45 -13.40 -1.92
N GLY A 165 4.67 -12.34 -1.99
CA GLY A 165 3.54 -12.08 -1.11
C GLY A 165 2.28 -11.75 -1.89
N HIS A 166 1.92 -10.48 -1.94
CA HIS A 166 0.84 -9.92 -2.74
C HIS A 166 1.09 -10.07 -4.25
N THR A 167 2.37 -9.97 -4.63
CA THR A 167 2.95 -10.30 -5.94
C THR A 167 4.28 -11.04 -5.76
N ASN A 168 4.99 -11.32 -6.84
CA ASN A 168 6.37 -11.84 -6.77
C ASN A 168 7.44 -10.74 -6.80
N GLY A 169 7.05 -9.47 -6.70
CA GLY A 169 7.95 -8.32 -6.81
C GLY A 169 7.71 -7.24 -5.73
N ASP A 170 7.22 -7.65 -4.55
CA ASP A 170 6.89 -6.72 -3.47
C ASP A 170 8.14 -6.24 -2.73
N SER A 171 8.30 -4.93 -2.59
CA SER A 171 9.41 -4.29 -1.88
C SER A 171 8.97 -3.76 -0.53
N ILE A 172 9.76 -4.05 0.52
CA ILE A 172 9.69 -3.36 1.81
C ILE A 172 10.69 -2.21 1.75
N VAL A 173 10.22 -0.96 1.83
CA VAL A 173 11.05 0.24 1.72
C VAL A 173 11.24 0.86 3.10
N HIS A 174 12.48 0.92 3.58
CA HIS A 174 12.84 1.42 4.90
C HIS A 174 13.62 2.73 4.81
N PHE A 175 13.07 3.80 5.37
CA PHE A 175 13.77 5.03 5.70
C PHE A 175 14.36 4.86 7.10
N GLU A 176 15.66 4.46 7.16
CA GLU A 176 16.29 3.93 8.37
C GLU A 176 16.45 5.00 9.46
N ASN A 177 16.84 6.22 9.10
CA ASN A 177 17.03 7.30 10.06
C ASN A 177 15.69 7.85 10.58
N ALA A 178 14.68 7.96 9.72
CA ALA A 178 13.32 8.30 10.12
C ALA A 178 12.62 7.14 10.86
N ASN A 179 13.15 5.92 10.76
CA ASN A 179 12.58 4.67 11.29
C ASN A 179 11.14 4.43 10.82
N ILE A 180 10.92 4.62 9.51
CA ILE A 180 9.61 4.46 8.86
C ILE A 180 9.75 3.43 7.73
N ILE A 181 8.82 2.47 7.67
CA ILE A 181 8.79 1.43 6.64
C ILE A 181 7.49 1.51 5.85
N HIS A 182 7.61 1.54 4.51
CA HIS A 182 6.48 1.34 3.62
C HIS A 182 6.40 -0.12 3.21
N MET A 183 5.24 -0.73 3.47
CA MET A 183 4.96 -2.15 3.20
C MET A 183 4.27 -2.38 1.85
N GLY A 184 3.88 -1.31 1.15
CA GLY A 184 2.99 -1.43 -0.01
C GLY A 184 1.77 -2.29 0.33
N ASP A 185 1.39 -3.15 -0.59
CA ASP A 185 0.28 -4.07 -0.46
C ASP A 185 0.64 -5.42 0.19
N LEU A 186 1.85 -5.50 0.78
CA LEU A 186 2.15 -6.58 1.72
C LEU A 186 1.28 -6.52 2.98
N VAL A 187 0.60 -5.39 3.25
CA VAL A 187 -0.37 -5.28 4.34
C VAL A 187 -1.62 -4.52 3.88
N PHE A 188 -2.78 -5.15 4.11
CA PHE A 188 -4.11 -4.55 4.00
C PHE A 188 -4.69 -4.44 5.41
N ASN A 189 -4.77 -3.20 5.94
CA ASN A 189 -5.24 -3.01 7.31
C ASN A 189 -6.76 -3.17 7.41
N ARG A 190 -7.22 -4.34 7.90
CA ARG A 190 -8.64 -4.74 8.06
C ARG A 190 -9.46 -4.70 6.75
N ARG A 191 -8.79 -4.80 5.60
CA ARG A 191 -9.39 -4.88 4.27
C ARG A 191 -9.04 -6.23 3.64
N HIS A 192 -9.99 -6.86 2.94
CA HIS A 192 -9.70 -8.08 2.19
C HIS A 192 -8.69 -7.80 1.07
N PRO A 193 -7.57 -8.55 1.01
CA PRO A 193 -6.53 -8.28 0.03
C PRO A 193 -6.91 -8.74 -1.37
N TYR A 194 -6.35 -8.09 -2.36
CA TYR A 194 -6.17 -8.69 -3.67
C TYR A 194 -4.94 -9.61 -3.64
N VAL A 195 -5.03 -10.77 -4.26
CA VAL A 195 -3.94 -11.76 -4.35
C VAL A 195 -3.65 -12.01 -5.82
N ASP A 196 -2.60 -11.42 -6.34
CA ASP A 196 -2.28 -11.47 -7.77
C ASP A 196 -1.53 -12.74 -8.15
N ARG A 197 -2.27 -13.84 -8.27
CA ARG A 197 -1.71 -15.14 -8.70
C ARG A 197 -1.02 -15.08 -10.07
N LYS A 198 -1.49 -14.21 -10.98
CA LYS A 198 -0.88 -14.05 -12.31
C LYS A 198 0.49 -13.40 -12.22
N ALA A 199 0.69 -12.52 -11.27
CA ALA A 199 1.98 -11.93 -10.95
C ALA A 199 2.72 -12.69 -9.83
N GLY A 200 2.43 -13.97 -9.63
CA GLY A 200 3.17 -14.86 -8.75
C GLY A 200 2.93 -14.69 -7.26
N ALA A 201 1.79 -14.11 -6.85
CA ALA A 201 1.38 -14.08 -5.45
C ALA A 201 1.28 -15.49 -4.86
N HIS A 202 1.67 -15.65 -3.59
CA HIS A 202 1.69 -16.92 -2.90
C HIS A 202 1.35 -16.76 -1.42
N VAL A 203 0.18 -17.22 -0.99
CA VAL A 203 -0.37 -16.94 0.35
C VAL A 203 0.53 -17.48 1.48
N LYS A 204 1.02 -18.71 1.38
CA LYS A 204 1.93 -19.27 2.41
C LYS A 204 3.24 -18.50 2.50
N SER A 205 3.82 -18.13 1.35
CA SER A 205 5.02 -17.30 1.32
C SER A 205 4.74 -15.92 1.92
N TRP A 206 3.58 -15.33 1.62
CA TRP A 206 3.17 -14.02 2.16
C TRP A 206 3.12 -14.04 3.69
N ILE A 207 2.54 -15.08 4.30
CA ILE A 207 2.56 -15.26 5.77
C ILE A 207 4.00 -15.26 6.29
N SER A 208 4.91 -15.97 5.61
CA SER A 208 6.33 -16.03 5.98
C SER A 208 7.02 -14.67 5.84
N VAL A 209 6.73 -13.91 4.78
CA VAL A 209 7.21 -12.53 4.56
C VAL A 209 6.80 -11.62 5.70
N LEU A 210 5.53 -11.67 6.13
CA LEU A 210 5.01 -10.86 7.22
C LEU A 210 5.66 -11.22 8.57
N ASN A 211 5.81 -12.51 8.87
CA ASN A 211 6.47 -12.96 10.09
C ASN A 211 7.94 -12.52 10.11
N ARG A 212 8.67 -12.70 9.01
CA ARG A 212 10.05 -12.22 8.88
C ARG A 212 10.16 -10.71 9.06
N THR A 213 9.20 -9.95 8.54
CA THR A 213 9.13 -8.48 8.73
C THR A 213 9.02 -8.13 10.22
N VAL A 214 8.11 -8.79 10.93
CA VAL A 214 7.91 -8.59 12.38
C VAL A 214 9.17 -8.93 13.18
N GLU A 215 9.91 -9.96 12.79
CA GLU A 215 11.15 -10.38 13.44
C GLU A 215 12.33 -9.45 13.15
N THR A 216 12.40 -8.93 11.91
CA THR A 216 13.55 -8.14 11.42
C THR A 216 13.58 -6.73 11.99
N PHE A 217 12.43 -6.05 12.03
CA PHE A 217 12.40 -4.63 12.36
C PHE A 217 12.05 -4.36 13.84
N SER A 218 12.33 -3.16 14.32
CA SER A 218 12.12 -2.74 15.70
C SER A 218 10.62 -2.55 16.03
N ASP A 219 10.22 -2.76 17.29
CA ASP A 219 8.88 -2.40 17.79
C ASP A 219 8.62 -0.89 17.80
N LYS A 220 9.68 -0.06 17.69
CA LYS A 220 9.57 1.39 17.58
C LYS A 220 9.38 1.88 16.15
N THR A 221 9.49 0.99 15.15
CA THR A 221 9.33 1.33 13.74
C THR A 221 7.87 1.68 13.45
N GLN A 222 7.66 2.78 12.71
CA GLN A 222 6.37 3.10 12.13
C GLN A 222 6.23 2.39 10.79
N PHE A 223 5.13 1.70 10.59
CA PHE A 223 4.85 1.05 9.32
C PHE A 223 3.74 1.78 8.58
N VAL A 224 3.84 1.82 7.25
CA VAL A 224 2.83 2.36 6.35
C VAL A 224 2.39 1.24 5.42
N CYS A 225 1.09 0.99 5.30
CA CYS A 225 0.54 0.03 4.34
C CYS A 225 -0.10 0.75 3.14
N GLY A 226 -0.26 0.02 2.02
CA GLY A 226 -0.88 0.56 0.83
C GLY A 226 -2.35 0.93 1.06
N HIS A 227 -3.10 0.07 1.75
CA HIS A 227 -4.54 0.22 1.91
C HIS A 227 -5.03 -0.11 3.33
N ALA A 228 -6.06 0.60 3.77
CA ALA A 228 -6.81 0.31 4.98
C ALA A 228 -8.32 0.29 4.70
N ALA A 229 -9.08 -0.43 5.53
CA ALA A 229 -10.53 -0.34 5.53
C ALA A 229 -11.01 0.99 6.14
N ALA A 230 -12.24 1.38 5.84
CA ALA A 230 -12.85 2.56 6.43
C ALA A 230 -12.81 2.50 7.97
N GLY A 231 -12.35 3.58 8.59
CA GLY A 231 -12.17 3.67 10.04
C GLY A 231 -10.83 3.16 10.58
N TYR A 232 -9.98 2.60 9.72
CA TYR A 232 -8.61 2.19 10.07
C TYR A 232 -7.56 3.09 9.41
N ASP A 233 -6.39 3.21 10.05
CA ASP A 233 -5.29 4.03 9.55
C ASP A 233 -4.36 3.23 8.62
N VAL A 234 -3.73 3.92 7.67
CA VAL A 234 -2.64 3.38 6.84
C VAL A 234 -1.29 3.39 7.57
N VAL A 235 -1.16 4.18 8.64
CA VAL A 235 0.00 4.10 9.56
C VAL A 235 -0.32 3.07 10.62
N ILE A 236 0.45 2.01 10.64
CA ILE A 236 0.19 0.78 11.39
C ILE A 236 1.36 0.41 12.29
N LYS A 237 1.14 -0.56 13.16
CA LYS A 237 2.15 -1.14 14.06
C LYS A 237 2.39 -2.61 13.72
N LYS A 238 3.40 -3.21 14.35
CA LYS A 238 3.67 -4.66 14.22
C LYS A 238 2.47 -5.54 14.57
N GLU A 239 1.65 -5.12 15.53
CA GLU A 239 0.44 -5.84 15.92
C GLU A 239 -0.54 -5.97 14.75
N ASP A 240 -0.64 -4.93 13.90
CA ASP A 240 -1.50 -4.97 12.71
C ASP A 240 -0.92 -5.90 11.64
N ILE A 241 0.42 -5.95 11.50
CA ILE A 241 1.10 -6.89 10.61
C ILE A 241 0.86 -8.33 11.09
N ARG A 242 0.98 -8.61 12.41
CA ARG A 242 0.68 -9.92 13.00
C ARG A 242 -0.80 -10.29 12.80
N ALA A 243 -1.70 -9.33 13.00
CA ALA A 243 -3.14 -9.55 12.79
C ALA A 243 -3.44 -9.89 11.33
N PHE A 244 -2.79 -9.23 10.37
CA PHE A 244 -2.96 -9.53 8.95
C PHE A 244 -2.34 -10.89 8.57
N ALA A 245 -1.15 -11.25 9.11
CA ALA A 245 -0.57 -12.57 8.92
C ALA A 245 -1.48 -13.67 9.48
N LYS A 246 -2.09 -13.43 10.66
CA LYS A 246 -3.09 -14.33 11.23
C LYS A 246 -4.32 -14.47 10.33
N TYR A 247 -4.86 -13.35 9.83
CA TYR A 247 -5.99 -13.38 8.89
C TYR A 247 -5.69 -14.23 7.65
N LEU A 248 -4.51 -14.07 7.03
CA LEU A 248 -4.11 -14.89 5.88
C LEU A 248 -4.00 -16.38 6.26
N SER A 249 -3.48 -16.67 7.45
CA SER A 249 -3.39 -18.05 7.97
C SER A 249 -4.77 -18.65 8.24
N ASP A 250 -5.66 -17.93 8.92
CA ASP A 250 -7.02 -18.36 9.18
C ASP A 250 -7.78 -18.64 7.89
N MET A 251 -7.68 -17.73 6.93
CA MET A 251 -8.30 -17.86 5.59
C MET A 251 -7.76 -19.09 4.85
N TYR A 252 -6.44 -19.26 4.81
CA TYR A 252 -5.82 -20.41 4.14
C TYR A 252 -6.24 -21.74 4.79
N ASN A 253 -6.20 -21.84 6.12
CA ASN A 253 -6.61 -23.03 6.87
C ASN A 253 -8.11 -23.34 6.69
N TYR A 254 -8.96 -22.34 6.66
CA TYR A 254 -10.38 -22.49 6.37
C TYR A 254 -10.60 -23.12 4.98
N VAL A 255 -9.95 -22.59 3.95
CA VAL A 255 -10.07 -23.12 2.59
C VAL A 255 -9.48 -24.53 2.49
N GLU A 256 -8.30 -24.78 3.07
CA GLU A 256 -7.67 -26.11 3.09
C GLU A 256 -8.57 -27.15 3.77
N GLY A 257 -9.15 -26.81 4.93
CA GLY A 257 -10.08 -27.68 5.64
C GLY A 257 -11.36 -27.98 4.84
N ALA A 258 -11.90 -26.96 4.17
CA ALA A 258 -13.07 -27.10 3.31
C ALA A 258 -12.81 -28.00 2.09
N VAL A 259 -11.66 -27.84 1.43
CA VAL A 259 -11.22 -28.70 0.32
C VAL A 259 -11.06 -30.16 0.81
N LYS A 260 -10.39 -30.39 1.94
CA LYS A 260 -10.25 -31.73 2.55
C LYS A 260 -11.60 -32.38 2.92
N ALA A 261 -12.59 -31.55 3.27
CA ALA A 261 -13.96 -32.01 3.55
C ALA A 261 -14.80 -32.23 2.27
N GLY A 262 -14.23 -32.07 1.07
CA GLY A 262 -14.91 -32.29 -0.22
C GLY A 262 -15.85 -31.17 -0.63
N LYS A 263 -15.76 -29.96 -0.02
CA LYS A 263 -16.58 -28.81 -0.47
C LYS A 263 -16.12 -28.32 -1.82
N THR A 264 -17.09 -27.92 -2.65
CA THR A 264 -16.81 -27.32 -3.94
C THR A 264 -16.30 -25.89 -3.76
N LYS A 265 -15.68 -25.35 -4.83
CA LYS A 265 -15.23 -23.96 -4.86
C LYS A 265 -16.37 -22.98 -4.60
N GLU A 266 -17.51 -23.22 -5.24
CA GLU A 266 -18.72 -22.40 -5.13
C GLU A 266 -19.27 -22.39 -3.69
N GLU A 267 -19.18 -23.50 -2.96
CA GLU A 267 -19.56 -23.57 -1.55
C GLU A 267 -18.60 -22.78 -0.67
N ILE A 268 -17.29 -22.83 -0.94
CA ILE A 268 -16.27 -22.08 -0.21
C ILE A 268 -16.43 -20.58 -0.43
N LEU A 269 -16.70 -20.15 -1.65
CA LEU A 269 -16.87 -18.73 -2.01
C LEU A 269 -18.16 -18.09 -1.48
N LYS A 270 -19.13 -18.88 -0.96
CA LYS A 270 -20.31 -18.36 -0.25
C LYS A 270 -19.99 -17.85 1.16
N THR A 271 -18.77 -18.05 1.64
CA THR A 271 -18.35 -17.56 2.95
C THR A 271 -18.34 -16.05 2.99
N THR A 272 -18.92 -15.49 4.03
CA THR A 272 -19.02 -14.03 4.26
C THR A 272 -18.11 -13.53 5.37
N GLU A 273 -17.45 -14.46 6.11
CA GLU A 273 -16.55 -14.16 7.21
C GLU A 273 -15.49 -15.26 7.33
N ILE A 274 -14.25 -14.86 7.63
CA ILE A 274 -13.16 -15.81 7.90
C ILE A 274 -13.21 -16.22 9.39
N PRO A 275 -13.42 -17.52 9.70
CA PRO A 275 -13.40 -17.98 11.07
C PRO A 275 -12.07 -17.64 11.77
N GLY A 276 -12.14 -16.99 12.94
CA GLY A 276 -10.96 -16.53 13.69
C GLY A 276 -10.47 -15.13 13.34
N SER A 277 -11.06 -14.47 12.32
CA SER A 277 -10.68 -13.13 11.87
C SER A 277 -11.89 -12.23 11.56
N PRO A 278 -12.81 -12.03 12.51
CA PRO A 278 -14.08 -11.30 12.28
C PRO A 278 -13.90 -9.79 12.05
N GLU A 279 -12.68 -9.27 12.22
CA GLU A 279 -12.36 -7.87 12.01
C GLU A 279 -12.27 -7.50 10.52
N TRP A 280 -11.99 -8.48 9.65
CA TRP A 280 -11.99 -8.32 8.20
C TRP A 280 -13.41 -8.45 7.67
N LYS A 281 -14.00 -7.31 7.32
CA LYS A 281 -15.40 -7.19 6.90
C LYS A 281 -15.51 -6.46 5.57
N GLY A 282 -16.68 -6.55 4.95
CA GLY A 282 -17.01 -5.86 3.71
C GLY A 282 -16.80 -6.72 2.48
N ASP A 283 -16.87 -6.06 1.33
CA ASP A 283 -16.82 -6.72 0.03
C ASP A 283 -15.40 -7.21 -0.33
N GLY A 284 -15.33 -8.19 -1.22
CA GLY A 284 -14.10 -8.68 -1.82
C GLY A 284 -13.48 -9.88 -1.12
N ILE A 285 -14.16 -10.50 -0.15
CA ILE A 285 -13.69 -11.73 0.55
C ILE A 285 -13.47 -12.90 -0.43
N GLU A 286 -14.24 -12.95 -1.50
CA GLU A 286 -14.15 -13.99 -2.53
C GLU A 286 -12.79 -14.00 -3.25
N ARG A 287 -12.09 -12.86 -3.32
CA ARG A 287 -10.79 -12.73 -4.00
C ARG A 287 -9.70 -13.55 -3.32
N PRO A 288 -9.39 -13.33 -2.02
CA PRO A 288 -8.39 -14.13 -1.32
C PRO A 288 -8.82 -15.59 -1.13
N LEU A 289 -10.11 -15.89 -0.96
CA LEU A 289 -10.62 -17.27 -0.91
C LEU A 289 -10.35 -18.01 -2.23
N ASN A 290 -10.62 -17.36 -3.36
CA ASN A 290 -10.39 -17.91 -4.69
C ASN A 290 -8.90 -18.18 -4.94
N ALA A 291 -8.03 -17.26 -4.52
CA ALA A 291 -6.58 -17.42 -4.65
C ALA A 291 -6.04 -18.56 -3.77
N ALA A 292 -6.50 -18.66 -2.52
CA ALA A 292 -6.13 -19.77 -1.64
C ALA A 292 -6.62 -21.13 -2.15
N TYR A 293 -7.85 -21.17 -2.68
CA TYR A 293 -8.37 -22.38 -3.32
C TYR A 293 -7.49 -22.83 -4.47
N ALA A 294 -7.13 -21.92 -5.37
CA ALA A 294 -6.26 -22.22 -6.49
C ALA A 294 -4.87 -22.68 -6.02
N GLU A 295 -4.27 -22.02 -5.03
CA GLU A 295 -2.96 -22.41 -4.47
C GLU A 295 -2.97 -23.81 -3.84
N ILE A 296 -4.10 -24.23 -3.28
CA ILE A 296 -4.25 -25.55 -2.63
C ILE A 296 -4.51 -26.66 -3.66
N THR A 297 -5.26 -26.37 -4.73
CA THR A 297 -5.75 -27.39 -5.67
C THR A 297 -4.96 -27.47 -6.98
N GLU A 298 -4.30 -26.40 -7.39
CA GLU A 298 -3.42 -26.38 -8.57
C GLU A 298 -2.01 -26.82 -8.14
N LYS A 299 -1.52 -27.94 -8.71
CA LYS A 299 -0.17 -28.48 -8.50
C LYS A 299 0.80 -27.91 -9.53
#